data_5185c24eedfc71863618b01ae2e96a14
#
_entry.id   5185c24eedfc71863618b01ae2e96a14
#
_cell.length_a   1.000
_cell.length_b   1.000
_cell.length_c   1.000
_cell.angle_alpha   90.00
_cell.angle_beta   90.00
_cell.angle_gamma   90.00
#
_symmetry.space_group_name_H-M   'P 1'
#
loop_
_entity.id
_entity.type
_entity.pdbx_description
1 polymer ?
#
loop_
_entity_poly.entity_id
_entity_poly.type
_entity_poly.pdbx_seq_one_letter_code
_entity_poly.pdbx_strand_id
1 'polypeptide(L)'
;MSLSRHLVALVVGFMMVSPLRADDGLTPADKAIRAAIVKAVPALEKGAAGSAKERKCFTCHNQALPVLALVGARKRGFSIDKENLDKQLRHTETHLKRGQKGYLEGRGQGGKVITAGYALWALQAGGRRPNELTAAVTHFLLEYQKTKGHWSHPGKRPPSSGSDFTTTYVALRGLAGYGTEKQKARIEERTKAVREWLLGESPKDTEARVFRLRALKYVEPDGNAMAKATARLVDSQRKDGGWSQTAKMKSDAYATATVLVALLRDGGLSADHPAIRRGTRYLVDTQLEDGSWHVVTRAKPFQTYFETGFPHGKDQFISIAASSWATLALVLTIPESP
;
A
#
# COMPACT_ATOMS: atom_id res chain seq x y z
N MET A 1 -11.98 -73.94 -45.94
CA MET A 1 -11.84 -72.46 -46.01
C MET A 1 -11.92 -71.93 -44.62
N SER A 2 -10.77 -71.64 -43.99
CA SER A 2 -10.67 -71.15 -42.62
C SER A 2 -10.17 -69.72 -42.64
N LEU A 3 -10.99 -68.73 -42.17
CA LEU A 3 -10.62 -67.35 -42.04
C LEU A 3 -10.02 -67.12 -40.63
N SER A 4 -8.75 -66.84 -40.61
CA SER A 4 -8.01 -66.45 -39.41
C SER A 4 -8.25 -64.96 -39.14
N ARG A 5 -8.84 -64.59 -37.99
CA ARG A 5 -9.01 -63.21 -37.52
C ARG A 5 -7.79 -62.82 -36.67
N HIS A 6 -6.98 -61.90 -37.15
CA HIS A 6 -5.94 -61.26 -36.37
C HIS A 6 -6.55 -60.13 -35.54
N LEU A 7 -6.44 -60.28 -34.23
CA LEU A 7 -6.78 -59.22 -33.24
C LEU A 7 -5.54 -58.34 -33.08
N VAL A 8 -5.63 -57.07 -33.50
CA VAL A 8 -4.61 -56.06 -33.21
C VAL A 8 -4.99 -55.39 -31.91
N ALA A 9 -4.21 -55.61 -30.89
CA ALA A 9 -4.35 -54.94 -29.59
C ALA A 9 -3.67 -53.55 -29.66
N LEU A 10 -4.48 -52.50 -29.59
CA LEU A 10 -4.02 -51.11 -29.51
C LEU A 10 -3.63 -50.81 -28.05
N VAL A 11 -2.35 -50.72 -27.74
CA VAL A 11 -1.84 -50.25 -26.45
C VAL A 11 -1.87 -48.72 -26.42
N VAL A 12 -2.88 -48.14 -25.80
CA VAL A 12 -2.92 -46.70 -25.52
C VAL A 12 -2.08 -46.40 -24.27
N GLY A 13 -0.86 -45.93 -24.51
CA GLY A 13 0.03 -45.45 -23.45
C GLY A 13 -0.53 -44.17 -22.83
N PHE A 14 -1.03 -44.27 -21.62
CA PHE A 14 -1.41 -43.13 -20.80
C PHE A 14 -0.15 -42.45 -20.29
N MET A 15 0.32 -41.36 -20.94
CA MET A 15 1.35 -40.50 -20.38
C MET A 15 0.71 -39.76 -19.20
N MET A 16 1.03 -40.18 -17.98
CA MET A 16 0.78 -39.41 -16.78
C MET A 16 1.65 -38.13 -16.82
N VAL A 17 1.08 -37.04 -17.23
CA VAL A 17 1.67 -35.71 -17.02
C VAL A 17 1.51 -35.40 -15.55
N SER A 18 2.57 -35.64 -14.76
CA SER A 18 2.63 -35.14 -13.38
C SER A 18 2.46 -33.64 -13.40
N PRO A 19 1.57 -33.05 -12.58
CA PRO A 19 1.50 -31.59 -12.47
C PRO A 19 2.85 -31.12 -11.92
N LEU A 20 3.58 -30.34 -12.72
CA LEU A 20 4.76 -29.63 -12.26
C LEU A 20 4.34 -28.84 -11.00
N ARG A 21 4.87 -29.22 -9.85
CA ARG A 21 4.75 -28.46 -8.62
C ARG A 21 5.38 -27.09 -8.89
N ALA A 22 4.60 -26.03 -8.77
CA ALA A 22 5.02 -24.64 -8.97
C ALA A 22 6.17 -24.17 -8.03
N ASP A 23 6.77 -25.09 -7.29
CA ASP A 23 7.81 -24.85 -6.28
C ASP A 23 9.21 -25.33 -6.71
N ASP A 24 9.35 -26.02 -7.85
CA ASP A 24 10.60 -26.67 -8.29
C ASP A 24 11.59 -25.70 -8.99
N GLY A 25 11.68 -24.47 -8.56
CA GLY A 25 12.63 -23.47 -9.09
C GLY A 25 12.86 -22.29 -8.14
N LEU A 26 12.15 -22.26 -7.00
CA LEU A 26 12.25 -21.14 -6.06
C LEU A 26 13.52 -21.24 -5.21
N THR A 27 14.27 -20.13 -5.10
CA THR A 27 15.40 -20.03 -4.18
C THR A 27 14.93 -20.13 -2.71
N PRO A 28 15.83 -20.47 -1.76
CA PRO A 28 15.50 -20.41 -0.34
C PRO A 28 14.97 -19.03 0.10
N ALA A 29 15.48 -17.95 -0.50
CA ALA A 29 15.01 -16.59 -0.22
C ALA A 29 13.57 -16.39 -0.71
N ASP A 30 13.22 -16.86 -1.91
CA ASP A 30 11.84 -16.77 -2.44
C ASP A 30 10.86 -17.55 -1.57
N LYS A 31 11.24 -18.74 -1.11
CA LYS A 31 10.44 -19.55 -0.19
C LYS A 31 10.20 -18.82 1.14
N ALA A 32 11.23 -18.18 1.71
CA ALA A 32 11.11 -17.40 2.94
C ALA A 32 10.18 -16.19 2.76
N ILE A 33 10.30 -15.47 1.65
CA ILE A 33 9.42 -14.34 1.31
C ILE A 33 7.96 -14.81 1.19
N ARG A 34 7.72 -15.90 0.46
CA ARG A 34 6.37 -16.46 0.30
C ARG A 34 5.76 -16.89 1.64
N ALA A 35 6.56 -17.59 2.48
CA ALA A 35 6.13 -18.00 3.81
C ALA A 35 5.76 -16.79 4.68
N ALA A 36 6.55 -15.71 4.64
CA ALA A 36 6.26 -14.48 5.37
C ALA A 36 4.94 -13.83 4.92
N ILE A 37 4.66 -13.79 3.62
CA ILE A 37 3.39 -13.27 3.08
C ILE A 37 2.21 -14.13 3.55
N VAL A 38 2.31 -15.45 3.41
CA VAL A 38 1.26 -16.40 3.85
C VAL A 38 0.93 -16.23 5.33
N LYS A 39 1.96 -16.03 6.17
CA LYS A 39 1.80 -15.82 7.60
C LYS A 39 1.15 -14.47 7.94
N ALA A 40 1.44 -13.40 7.17
CA ALA A 40 0.92 -12.05 7.43
C ALA A 40 -0.55 -11.88 7.02
N VAL A 41 -1.00 -12.53 5.95
CA VAL A 41 -2.35 -12.34 5.37
C VAL A 41 -3.47 -12.52 6.41
N PRO A 42 -3.54 -13.62 7.20
CA PRO A 42 -4.62 -13.82 8.17
C PRO A 42 -4.65 -12.74 9.26
N ALA A 43 -3.51 -12.25 9.71
CA ALA A 43 -3.43 -11.19 10.71
C ALA A 43 -4.01 -9.87 10.17
N LEU A 44 -3.69 -9.52 8.92
CA LEU A 44 -4.22 -8.33 8.25
C LEU A 44 -5.74 -8.42 8.05
N GLU A 45 -6.24 -9.57 7.62
CA GLU A 45 -7.67 -9.84 7.43
C GLU A 45 -8.44 -9.71 8.75
N LYS A 46 -7.91 -10.32 9.83
CA LYS A 46 -8.51 -10.26 11.17
C LYS A 46 -8.55 -8.82 11.69
N GLY A 47 -7.45 -8.09 11.60
CA GLY A 47 -7.36 -6.71 12.09
C GLY A 47 -8.27 -5.75 11.33
N ALA A 48 -8.37 -5.90 10.00
CA ALA A 48 -9.27 -5.10 9.17
C ALA A 48 -10.75 -5.39 9.49
N ALA A 49 -11.13 -6.66 9.59
CA ALA A 49 -12.49 -7.08 9.93
C ALA A 49 -12.89 -6.60 11.33
N GLY A 50 -12.03 -6.78 12.33
CA GLY A 50 -12.30 -6.35 13.69
C GLY A 50 -12.46 -4.83 13.81
N SER A 51 -11.62 -4.07 13.13
CA SER A 51 -11.77 -2.60 13.10
C SER A 51 -13.10 -2.16 12.49
N ALA A 52 -13.53 -2.79 11.40
CA ALA A 52 -14.81 -2.48 10.75
C ALA A 52 -16.02 -2.87 11.60
N LYS A 53 -15.88 -3.89 12.46
CA LYS A 53 -16.90 -4.29 13.44
C LYS A 53 -17.04 -3.25 14.56
N GLU A 54 -15.92 -2.79 15.11
CA GLU A 54 -15.88 -1.87 16.25
C GLU A 54 -16.18 -0.42 15.86
N ARG A 55 -15.88 -0.02 14.63
CA ARG A 55 -15.98 1.38 14.20
C ARG A 55 -16.63 1.52 12.82
N LYS A 56 -17.58 2.44 12.72
CA LYS A 56 -18.22 2.80 11.44
C LYS A 56 -17.32 3.66 10.56
N CYS A 57 -16.26 4.28 11.09
CA CYS A 57 -15.38 5.16 10.32
C CYS A 57 -14.30 4.36 9.59
N PHE A 58 -13.98 4.82 8.38
CA PHE A 58 -12.80 4.36 7.65
C PHE A 58 -11.52 4.88 8.31
N THR A 59 -10.47 4.07 8.27
CA THR A 59 -9.12 4.48 8.67
C THR A 59 -8.09 4.02 7.63
N CYS A 60 -7.04 4.83 7.43
CA CYS A 60 -5.96 4.48 6.51
C CYS A 60 -5.25 3.18 6.93
N HIS A 61 -4.98 3.02 8.22
CA HIS A 61 -4.20 1.91 8.77
C HIS A 61 -4.96 0.58 8.85
N ASN A 62 -6.26 0.59 9.17
CA ASN A 62 -7.02 -0.67 9.34
C ASN A 62 -7.84 -1.08 8.10
N GLN A 63 -8.11 -0.17 7.17
CA GLN A 63 -8.83 -0.49 5.93
C GLN A 63 -7.97 -0.31 4.69
N ALA A 64 -7.42 0.92 4.45
CA ALA A 64 -6.72 1.16 3.19
C ALA A 64 -5.46 0.30 3.05
N LEU A 65 -4.57 0.32 4.03
CA LEU A 65 -3.29 -0.38 3.92
C LEU A 65 -3.45 -1.91 3.85
N PRO A 66 -4.29 -2.57 4.69
CA PRO A 66 -4.61 -3.97 4.49
C PRO A 66 -5.18 -4.28 3.11
N VAL A 67 -6.13 -3.48 2.59
CA VAL A 67 -6.66 -3.66 1.23
C VAL A 67 -5.55 -3.62 0.19
N LEU A 68 -4.61 -2.68 0.28
CA LEU A 68 -3.47 -2.60 -0.65
C LEU A 68 -2.58 -3.84 -0.61
N ALA A 69 -2.29 -4.35 0.58
CA ALA A 69 -1.48 -5.54 0.79
C ALA A 69 -2.18 -6.80 0.27
N LEU A 70 -3.46 -6.99 0.65
CA LEU A 70 -4.25 -8.16 0.25
C LEU A 70 -4.51 -8.21 -1.26
N VAL A 71 -4.81 -7.07 -1.89
CA VAL A 71 -4.94 -7.00 -3.36
C VAL A 71 -3.60 -7.30 -4.04
N GLY A 72 -2.50 -6.79 -3.50
CA GLY A 72 -1.16 -7.09 -4.00
C GLY A 72 -0.84 -8.58 -3.90
N ALA A 73 -1.11 -9.21 -2.76
CA ALA A 73 -0.92 -10.63 -2.52
C ALA A 73 -1.76 -11.49 -3.48
N ARG A 74 -3.07 -11.15 -3.64
CA ARG A 74 -3.96 -11.85 -4.58
C ARG A 74 -3.44 -11.82 -6.02
N LYS A 75 -2.92 -10.68 -6.49
CA LYS A 75 -2.36 -10.56 -7.85
C LYS A 75 -1.13 -11.42 -8.09
N ARG A 76 -0.50 -11.94 -7.02
CA ARG A 76 0.66 -12.83 -7.09
C ARG A 76 0.32 -14.27 -6.66
N GLY A 77 -0.97 -14.62 -6.74
CA GLY A 77 -1.46 -15.97 -6.53
C GLY A 77 -1.61 -16.39 -5.07
N PHE A 78 -1.47 -15.48 -4.10
CA PHE A 78 -1.75 -15.81 -2.71
C PHE A 78 -3.25 -15.89 -2.43
N SER A 79 -3.65 -16.88 -1.63
CA SER A 79 -5.02 -17.00 -1.15
C SER A 79 -5.34 -15.89 -0.17
N ILE A 80 -6.49 -15.26 -0.34
CA ILE A 80 -7.04 -14.23 0.58
C ILE A 80 -8.53 -14.48 0.78
N ASP A 81 -9.07 -13.98 1.87
CA ASP A 81 -10.52 -13.90 2.10
C ASP A 81 -11.13 -12.79 1.21
N LYS A 82 -11.67 -13.22 0.06
CA LYS A 82 -12.29 -12.31 -0.94
C LYS A 82 -13.55 -11.62 -0.39
N GLU A 83 -14.32 -12.30 0.45
CA GLU A 83 -15.53 -11.75 1.05
C GLU A 83 -15.17 -10.63 2.05
N ASN A 84 -14.18 -10.88 2.92
CA ASN A 84 -13.68 -9.87 3.84
C ASN A 84 -13.12 -8.67 3.08
N LEU A 85 -12.29 -8.89 2.04
CA LEU A 85 -11.77 -7.80 1.20
C LEU A 85 -12.90 -6.94 0.64
N ASP A 86 -13.95 -7.56 0.10
CA ASP A 86 -15.09 -6.84 -0.45
C ASP A 86 -15.90 -6.10 0.64
N LYS A 87 -16.04 -6.67 1.84
CA LYS A 87 -16.60 -5.99 3.01
C LYS A 87 -15.81 -4.73 3.38
N GLN A 88 -14.47 -4.76 3.33
CA GLN A 88 -13.63 -3.58 3.58
C GLN A 88 -13.82 -2.49 2.53
N LEU A 89 -13.97 -2.86 1.26
CA LEU A 89 -14.26 -1.91 0.18
C LEU A 89 -15.64 -1.27 0.37
N ARG A 90 -16.69 -2.05 0.67
CA ARG A 90 -18.03 -1.53 0.98
C ARG A 90 -18.03 -0.64 2.23
N HIS A 91 -17.28 -0.99 3.26
CA HIS A 91 -17.10 -0.16 4.46
C HIS A 91 -16.52 1.21 4.09
N THR A 92 -15.51 1.23 3.22
CA THR A 92 -14.88 2.45 2.70
C THR A 92 -15.89 3.31 1.91
N GLU A 93 -16.62 2.71 0.97
CA GLU A 93 -17.67 3.38 0.18
C GLU A 93 -18.76 3.97 1.07
N THR A 94 -19.25 3.19 2.06
CA THR A 94 -20.26 3.63 3.02
C THR A 94 -19.78 4.81 3.85
N HIS A 95 -18.50 4.80 4.28
CA HIS A 95 -17.91 5.93 4.99
C HIS A 95 -17.88 7.19 4.13
N LEU A 96 -17.42 7.09 2.88
CA LEU A 96 -17.39 8.23 1.96
C LEU A 96 -18.81 8.76 1.66
N LYS A 97 -19.78 7.85 1.45
CA LYS A 97 -21.18 8.22 1.16
C LYS A 97 -21.81 9.05 2.29
N ARG A 98 -21.53 8.71 3.55
CA ARG A 98 -21.98 9.54 4.69
C ARG A 98 -21.42 10.95 4.67
N GLY A 99 -20.25 11.18 4.10
CA GLY A 99 -19.60 12.47 3.95
C GLY A 99 -19.88 13.18 2.63
N GLN A 100 -20.68 12.61 1.71
CA GLN A 100 -20.82 13.08 0.33
C GLN A 100 -21.23 14.55 0.22
N LYS A 101 -22.21 14.99 1.03
CA LYS A 101 -22.60 16.42 1.09
C LYS A 101 -21.42 17.31 1.44
N GLY A 102 -20.62 16.94 2.46
CA GLY A 102 -19.44 17.70 2.85
C GLY A 102 -18.35 17.73 1.76
N TYR A 103 -18.22 16.66 0.98
CA TYR A 103 -17.31 16.61 -0.16
C TYR A 103 -17.77 17.56 -1.29
N LEU A 104 -19.06 17.57 -1.63
CA LEU A 104 -19.63 18.48 -2.64
C LEU A 104 -19.51 19.96 -2.23
N GLU A 105 -19.55 20.25 -0.94
CA GLU A 105 -19.39 21.61 -0.40
C GLU A 105 -17.90 21.99 -0.17
N GLY A 106 -16.94 21.20 -0.58
CA GLY A 106 -15.50 21.45 -0.39
C GLY A 106 -15.01 21.34 1.06
N ARG A 107 -15.86 20.92 2.01
CA ARG A 107 -15.54 20.81 3.45
C ARG A 107 -14.93 19.45 3.81
N GLY A 108 -15.24 18.40 3.06
CA GLY A 108 -14.85 17.02 3.35
C GLY A 108 -15.43 16.50 4.68
N GLN A 109 -14.83 15.45 5.20
CA GLN A 109 -15.18 14.84 6.50
C GLN A 109 -13.95 14.66 7.40
N GLY A 110 -14.09 14.03 8.56
CA GLY A 110 -12.99 13.82 9.51
C GLY A 110 -11.77 13.19 8.82
N GLY A 111 -10.55 13.66 9.19
CA GLY A 111 -9.30 13.26 8.53
C GLY A 111 -9.04 13.96 7.19
N LYS A 112 -9.99 14.76 6.68
CA LYS A 112 -9.81 15.60 5.49
C LYS A 112 -9.15 14.84 4.32
N VAL A 113 -8.09 15.39 3.76
CA VAL A 113 -7.37 14.86 2.60
C VAL A 113 -6.77 13.46 2.85
N ILE A 114 -6.28 13.18 4.05
CA ILE A 114 -5.74 11.84 4.39
C ILE A 114 -6.84 10.78 4.26
N THR A 115 -8.02 11.02 4.81
CA THR A 115 -9.16 10.10 4.68
C THR A 115 -9.60 9.96 3.22
N ALA A 116 -9.82 11.07 2.53
CA ALA A 116 -10.25 11.09 1.12
C ALA A 116 -9.26 10.36 0.21
N GLY A 117 -7.98 10.70 0.30
CA GLY A 117 -6.94 10.15 -0.58
C GLY A 117 -6.68 8.66 -0.35
N TYR A 118 -6.56 8.21 0.91
CA TYR A 118 -6.40 6.78 1.20
C TYR A 118 -7.64 5.96 0.85
N ALA A 119 -8.85 6.52 1.04
CA ALA A 119 -10.08 5.84 0.65
C ALA A 119 -10.14 5.63 -0.87
N LEU A 120 -9.88 6.69 -1.66
CA LEU A 120 -9.80 6.56 -3.12
C LEU A 120 -8.72 5.57 -3.55
N TRP A 121 -7.56 5.58 -2.88
CA TRP A 121 -6.50 4.61 -3.19
C TRP A 121 -6.93 3.17 -2.93
N ALA A 122 -7.57 2.89 -1.80
CA ALA A 122 -8.09 1.55 -1.48
C ALA A 122 -9.14 1.10 -2.50
N LEU A 123 -10.10 1.98 -2.84
CA LEU A 123 -11.13 1.71 -3.83
C LEU A 123 -10.54 1.42 -5.23
N GLN A 124 -9.56 2.20 -5.67
CA GLN A 124 -8.87 1.98 -6.93
C GLN A 124 -8.14 0.64 -6.96
N ALA A 125 -7.39 0.32 -5.90
CA ALA A 125 -6.70 -0.96 -5.77
C ALA A 125 -7.67 -2.14 -5.81
N GLY A 126 -8.83 -2.01 -5.13
CA GLY A 126 -9.91 -2.99 -5.12
C GLY A 126 -10.73 -3.07 -6.41
N GLY A 127 -10.40 -2.28 -7.45
CA GLY A 127 -11.06 -2.32 -8.76
C GLY A 127 -12.41 -1.60 -8.82
N ARG A 128 -12.70 -0.70 -7.86
CA ARG A 128 -13.92 0.12 -7.91
C ARG A 128 -13.80 1.17 -9.02
N ARG A 129 -14.82 1.25 -9.88
CA ARG A 129 -14.85 2.21 -11.00
C ARG A 129 -15.22 3.61 -10.53
N PRO A 130 -14.83 4.67 -11.28
CA PRO A 130 -15.31 6.03 -11.05
C PRO A 130 -16.85 6.11 -11.05
N ASN A 131 -17.38 6.91 -10.13
CA ASN A 131 -18.82 7.18 -10.00
C ASN A 131 -19.04 8.58 -9.36
N GLU A 132 -20.29 8.96 -9.13
CA GLU A 132 -20.64 10.26 -8.54
C GLU A 132 -20.03 10.47 -7.15
N LEU A 133 -19.92 9.42 -6.32
CA LEU A 133 -19.30 9.51 -5.01
C LEU A 133 -17.82 9.83 -5.11
N THR A 134 -17.10 9.13 -5.97
CA THR A 134 -15.66 9.39 -6.20
C THR A 134 -15.43 10.76 -6.83
N ALA A 135 -16.33 11.20 -7.73
CA ALA A 135 -16.31 12.55 -8.30
C ALA A 135 -16.52 13.65 -7.24
N ALA A 136 -17.39 13.44 -6.26
CA ALA A 136 -17.56 14.35 -5.14
C ALA A 136 -16.30 14.44 -4.26
N VAL A 137 -15.63 13.29 -4.01
CA VAL A 137 -14.39 13.27 -3.24
C VAL A 137 -13.25 13.97 -3.98
N THR A 138 -13.11 13.80 -5.30
CA THR A 138 -12.11 14.53 -6.11
C THR A 138 -12.43 16.03 -6.19
N HIS A 139 -13.71 16.41 -6.24
CA HIS A 139 -14.11 17.82 -6.11
C HIS A 139 -13.60 18.44 -4.80
N PHE A 140 -13.80 17.75 -3.67
CA PHE A 140 -13.26 18.19 -2.39
C PHE A 140 -11.74 18.34 -2.43
N LEU A 141 -11.01 17.40 -3.02
CA LEU A 141 -9.54 17.50 -3.10
C LEU A 141 -9.10 18.74 -3.91
N LEU A 142 -9.87 19.15 -4.91
CA LEU A 142 -9.59 20.36 -5.70
C LEU A 142 -9.96 21.65 -4.96
N GLU A 143 -11.03 21.67 -4.16
CA GLU A 143 -11.46 22.84 -3.41
C GLU A 143 -10.66 23.06 -2.13
N TYR A 144 -10.29 21.99 -1.44
CA TYR A 144 -9.62 22.08 -0.15
C TYR A 144 -8.19 22.62 -0.30
N GLN A 145 -7.88 23.72 0.37
CA GLN A 145 -6.56 24.39 0.31
C GLN A 145 -6.14 24.76 -1.12
N LYS A 146 -7.07 25.16 -1.98
CA LYS A 146 -6.85 25.44 -3.40
C LYS A 146 -5.82 26.54 -3.69
N THR A 147 -5.59 27.44 -2.74
CA THR A 147 -4.58 28.52 -2.86
C THR A 147 -3.17 28.09 -2.42
N LYS A 148 -3.01 26.87 -1.88
CA LYS A 148 -1.71 26.32 -1.49
C LYS A 148 -1.13 25.48 -2.61
N GLY A 149 0.18 25.51 -2.78
CA GLY A 149 0.91 24.62 -3.71
C GLY A 149 0.90 23.16 -3.32
N HIS A 150 0.30 22.77 -2.19
CA HIS A 150 0.26 21.42 -1.68
C HIS A 150 -0.95 21.19 -0.77
N TRP A 151 -1.14 19.95 -0.28
CA TRP A 151 -2.13 19.65 0.76
C TRP A 151 -1.45 19.37 2.08
N SER A 152 -1.98 19.95 3.15
CA SER A 152 -1.52 19.71 4.51
C SER A 152 -2.62 19.10 5.38
N HIS A 153 -2.22 18.35 6.40
CA HIS A 153 -3.13 17.78 7.39
C HIS A 153 -2.91 18.45 8.75
N PRO A 154 -3.96 18.95 9.42
CA PRO A 154 -3.81 19.64 10.69
C PRO A 154 -3.38 18.72 11.84
N GLY A 155 -3.69 17.42 11.75
CA GLY A 155 -3.31 16.44 12.77
C GLY A 155 -1.97 15.80 12.46
N LYS A 156 -0.99 15.98 13.34
CA LYS A 156 0.33 15.35 13.21
C LYS A 156 0.35 14.04 13.99
N ARG A 157 0.14 12.93 13.30
CA ARG A 157 0.28 11.57 13.86
C ARG A 157 1.37 10.81 13.12
N PRO A 158 2.62 10.94 13.60
CA PRO A 158 3.72 10.24 12.96
C PRO A 158 3.60 8.71 13.14
N PRO A 159 4.09 7.93 12.16
CA PRO A 159 4.65 8.40 10.91
C PRO A 159 3.59 8.73 9.85
N SER A 160 2.48 8.01 9.78
CA SER A 160 1.58 7.87 8.63
C SER A 160 0.75 9.11 8.26
N SER A 161 0.59 10.07 9.15
CA SER A 161 -0.08 11.35 8.86
C SER A 161 0.65 12.55 9.45
N GLY A 162 1.95 12.44 9.59
CA GLY A 162 2.83 13.50 10.12
C GLY A 162 3.41 14.42 9.06
N SER A 163 3.26 14.09 7.77
CA SER A 163 3.94 14.75 6.66
C SER A 163 2.97 15.32 5.63
N ASP A 164 3.23 16.56 5.20
CA ASP A 164 2.50 17.17 4.10
C ASP A 164 2.82 16.49 2.76
N PHE A 165 3.98 15.83 2.64
CA PHE A 165 4.31 15.01 1.47
C PHE A 165 3.37 13.79 1.35
N THR A 166 3.06 13.12 2.47
CA THR A 166 2.08 12.02 2.50
C THR A 166 0.70 12.52 2.09
N THR A 167 0.27 13.65 2.66
CA THR A 167 -1.04 14.25 2.38
C THR A 167 -1.15 14.64 0.90
N THR A 168 -0.11 15.25 0.35
CA THR A 168 -0.06 15.65 -1.06
C THR A 168 -0.04 14.44 -2.00
N TYR A 169 0.74 13.41 -1.68
CA TYR A 169 0.78 12.19 -2.49
C TYR A 169 -0.59 11.51 -2.59
N VAL A 170 -1.30 11.31 -1.47
CA VAL A 170 -2.60 10.63 -1.51
C VAL A 170 -3.66 11.45 -2.23
N ALA A 171 -3.56 12.80 -2.19
CA ALA A 171 -4.41 13.68 -2.97
C ALA A 171 -4.14 13.55 -4.48
N LEU A 172 -2.88 13.68 -4.91
CA LEU A 172 -2.48 13.51 -6.32
C LEU A 172 -2.93 12.15 -6.86
N ARG A 173 -2.70 11.10 -6.07
CA ARG A 173 -3.11 9.74 -6.44
C ARG A 173 -4.63 9.63 -6.61
N GLY A 174 -5.39 10.22 -5.69
CA GLY A 174 -6.85 10.25 -5.76
C GLY A 174 -7.35 10.97 -7.01
N LEU A 175 -6.77 12.12 -7.33
CA LEU A 175 -7.09 12.91 -8.52
C LEU A 175 -6.72 12.15 -9.80
N ALA A 176 -5.55 11.54 -9.86
CA ALA A 176 -5.11 10.75 -11.02
C ALA A 176 -5.99 9.51 -11.28
N GLY A 177 -6.51 8.88 -10.21
CA GLY A 177 -7.31 7.66 -10.32
C GLY A 177 -8.80 7.88 -10.56
N TYR A 178 -9.33 9.03 -10.12
CA TYR A 178 -10.78 9.30 -10.10
C TYR A 178 -11.17 10.69 -10.59
N GLY A 179 -10.22 11.50 -11.03
CA GLY A 179 -10.51 12.79 -11.65
C GLY A 179 -11.41 12.62 -12.88
N THR A 180 -12.40 13.48 -13.02
CA THR A 180 -13.31 13.48 -14.15
C THR A 180 -12.80 14.39 -15.27
N GLU A 181 -13.28 14.20 -16.50
CA GLU A 181 -12.91 15.05 -17.62
C GLU A 181 -13.22 16.54 -17.35
N LYS A 182 -14.35 16.82 -16.69
CA LYS A 182 -14.71 18.20 -16.27
C LYS A 182 -13.73 18.81 -15.25
N GLN A 183 -12.94 17.99 -14.56
CA GLN A 183 -11.96 18.43 -13.57
C GLN A 183 -10.54 18.55 -14.13
N LYS A 184 -10.29 18.08 -15.35
CA LYS A 184 -8.96 17.93 -15.94
C LYS A 184 -8.11 19.19 -15.86
N ALA A 185 -8.59 20.32 -16.36
CA ALA A 185 -7.83 21.58 -16.33
C ALA A 185 -7.43 22.01 -14.92
N ARG A 186 -8.33 21.81 -13.94
CA ARG A 186 -8.05 22.12 -12.51
C ARG A 186 -7.06 21.14 -11.89
N ILE A 187 -7.08 19.88 -12.30
CA ILE A 187 -6.11 18.87 -11.86
C ILE A 187 -4.73 19.23 -12.41
N GLU A 188 -4.63 19.63 -13.67
CA GLU A 188 -3.37 20.08 -14.29
C GLU A 188 -2.80 21.30 -13.59
N GLU A 189 -3.61 22.32 -13.29
CA GLU A 189 -3.19 23.50 -12.53
C GLU A 189 -2.67 23.14 -11.14
N ARG A 190 -3.40 22.28 -10.41
CA ARG A 190 -2.97 21.79 -9.07
C ARG A 190 -1.69 20.97 -9.15
N THR A 191 -1.56 20.15 -10.17
CA THR A 191 -0.35 19.33 -10.38
C THR A 191 0.88 20.19 -10.63
N LYS A 192 0.75 21.27 -11.40
CA LYS A 192 1.82 22.26 -11.63
C LYS A 192 2.26 22.92 -10.32
N ALA A 193 1.32 23.42 -9.53
CA ALA A 193 1.61 24.05 -8.24
C ALA A 193 2.29 23.07 -7.26
N VAL A 194 1.84 21.81 -7.22
CA VAL A 194 2.47 20.75 -6.43
C VAL A 194 3.89 20.46 -6.88
N ARG A 195 4.15 20.46 -8.20
CA ARG A 195 5.50 20.27 -8.73
C ARG A 195 6.47 21.34 -8.20
N GLU A 196 6.08 22.60 -8.27
CA GLU A 196 6.88 23.73 -7.75
C GLU A 196 7.18 23.56 -6.26
N TRP A 197 6.18 23.19 -5.47
CA TRP A 197 6.34 22.92 -4.03
C TRP A 197 7.29 21.73 -3.77
N LEU A 198 7.12 20.60 -4.48
CA LEU A 198 7.94 19.40 -4.31
C LEU A 198 9.41 19.65 -4.66
N LEU A 199 9.70 20.52 -5.62
CA LEU A 199 11.07 20.88 -6.02
C LEU A 199 11.73 21.82 -5.01
N GLY A 200 10.95 22.72 -4.39
CA GLY A 200 11.46 23.71 -3.43
C GLY A 200 11.55 23.19 -1.99
N GLU A 201 10.70 22.22 -1.60
CA GLU A 201 10.60 21.79 -0.20
C GLU A 201 11.51 20.60 0.12
N SER A 202 12.14 20.64 1.29
CA SER A 202 13.06 19.58 1.75
C SER A 202 12.42 18.65 2.77
N PRO A 203 12.44 17.32 2.55
CA PRO A 203 11.89 16.34 3.48
C PRO A 203 12.78 16.16 4.71
N LYS A 204 12.15 16.14 5.92
CA LYS A 204 12.87 16.12 7.21
C LYS A 204 13.09 14.71 7.78
N ASP A 205 12.23 13.75 7.44
CA ASP A 205 12.27 12.38 7.96
C ASP A 205 12.04 11.36 6.82
N THR A 206 12.07 10.07 7.15
CA THR A 206 11.93 9.00 6.16
C THR A 206 10.55 8.98 5.51
N GLU A 207 9.47 9.22 6.28
CA GLU A 207 8.11 9.32 5.74
C GLU A 207 8.02 10.42 4.66
N ALA A 208 8.52 11.61 4.98
CA ALA A 208 8.55 12.73 4.05
C ALA A 208 9.38 12.43 2.79
N ARG A 209 10.53 11.76 2.91
CA ARG A 209 11.37 11.35 1.77
C ARG A 209 10.67 10.34 0.88
N VAL A 210 10.06 9.32 1.46
CA VAL A 210 9.28 8.29 0.78
C VAL A 210 8.17 8.92 -0.04
N PHE A 211 7.31 9.72 0.60
CA PHE A 211 6.15 10.28 -0.08
C PHE A 211 6.49 11.44 -1.02
N ARG A 212 7.64 12.13 -0.81
CA ARG A 212 8.17 13.04 -1.81
C ARG A 212 8.56 12.31 -3.10
N LEU A 213 9.33 11.23 -3.01
CA LEU A 213 9.67 10.41 -4.19
C LEU A 213 8.41 9.94 -4.92
N ARG A 214 7.44 9.42 -4.18
CA ARG A 214 6.19 8.91 -4.73
C ARG A 214 5.33 9.99 -5.38
N ALA A 215 5.31 11.21 -4.80
CA ALA A 215 4.58 12.35 -5.37
C ALA A 215 5.26 12.89 -6.64
N LEU A 216 6.59 12.91 -6.69
CA LEU A 216 7.35 13.31 -7.88
C LEU A 216 7.00 12.47 -9.10
N LYS A 217 6.66 11.18 -8.93
CA LYS A 217 6.20 10.30 -10.03
C LYS A 217 4.99 10.84 -10.77
N TYR A 218 4.14 11.63 -10.12
CA TYR A 218 2.93 12.23 -10.73
C TYR A 218 3.19 13.56 -11.42
N VAL A 219 4.25 14.26 -11.05
CA VAL A 219 4.48 15.64 -11.49
C VAL A 219 5.75 15.82 -12.32
N GLU A 220 6.71 14.91 -12.18
CA GLU A 220 8.01 14.94 -12.88
C GLU A 220 8.62 13.53 -12.95
N PRO A 221 8.01 12.60 -13.72
CA PRO A 221 8.38 11.19 -13.67
C PRO A 221 9.81 10.88 -14.14
N ASP A 222 10.38 11.70 -15.02
CA ASP A 222 11.72 11.48 -15.64
C ASP A 222 12.76 12.49 -15.20
N GLY A 223 12.46 13.29 -14.17
CA GLY A 223 13.29 14.39 -13.74
C GLY A 223 14.47 13.96 -12.83
N ASN A 224 15.52 14.78 -12.84
CA ASN A 224 16.68 14.67 -11.95
C ASN A 224 16.27 14.64 -10.45
N ALA A 225 15.14 15.26 -10.10
CA ALA A 225 14.58 15.25 -8.76
C ALA A 225 14.22 13.84 -8.28
N MET A 226 13.66 13.00 -9.16
CA MET A 226 13.37 11.59 -8.85
C MET A 226 14.63 10.78 -8.62
N ALA A 227 15.64 10.90 -9.50
CA ALA A 227 16.92 10.20 -9.36
C ALA A 227 17.60 10.57 -8.02
N LYS A 228 17.65 11.86 -7.69
CA LYS A 228 18.20 12.33 -6.40
C LYS A 228 17.40 11.84 -5.20
N ALA A 229 16.07 11.81 -5.29
CA ALA A 229 15.21 11.31 -4.19
C ALA A 229 15.40 9.80 -3.98
N THR A 230 15.52 9.02 -5.06
CA THR A 230 15.81 7.58 -5.03
C THR A 230 17.17 7.31 -4.39
N ALA A 231 18.23 7.94 -4.88
CA ALA A 231 19.58 7.80 -4.34
C ALA A 231 19.62 8.11 -2.82
N ARG A 232 18.99 9.20 -2.40
CA ARG A 232 18.95 9.59 -0.99
C ARG A 232 18.24 8.56 -0.10
N LEU A 233 17.23 7.87 -0.58
CA LEU A 233 16.61 6.77 0.15
C LEU A 233 17.54 5.56 0.23
N VAL A 234 18.20 5.19 -0.86
CA VAL A 234 19.21 4.11 -0.89
C VAL A 234 20.34 4.39 0.08
N ASP A 235 20.93 5.59 0.04
CA ASP A 235 22.06 6.00 0.89
C ASP A 235 21.71 6.05 2.38
N SER A 236 20.41 6.20 2.71
CA SER A 236 19.94 6.20 4.10
C SER A 236 19.71 4.82 4.69
N GLN A 237 19.97 3.73 3.93
CA GLN A 237 19.88 2.37 4.43
C GLN A 237 20.92 2.11 5.53
N ARG A 238 20.49 1.47 6.60
CA ARG A 238 21.37 1.17 7.73
C ARG A 238 22.11 -0.16 7.54
N LYS A 239 23.11 -0.40 8.39
CA LYS A 239 23.95 -1.61 8.33
C LYS A 239 23.16 -2.90 8.55
N ASP A 240 22.05 -2.83 9.31
CA ASP A 240 21.12 -3.96 9.53
C ASP A 240 20.21 -4.25 8.32
N GLY A 241 20.32 -3.49 7.24
CA GLY A 241 19.51 -3.62 6.03
C GLY A 241 18.18 -2.89 6.07
N GLY A 242 17.75 -2.39 7.23
CA GLY A 242 16.51 -1.65 7.42
C GLY A 242 16.65 -0.13 7.25
N TRP A 243 15.53 0.57 7.45
CA TRP A 243 15.44 2.02 7.56
C TRP A 243 14.73 2.41 8.85
N SER A 244 15.06 3.56 9.40
CA SER A 244 14.43 4.13 10.58
C SER A 244 13.49 5.28 10.21
N GLN A 245 12.46 5.52 11.01
CA GLN A 245 11.54 6.65 10.79
C GLN A 245 12.24 8.01 10.89
N THR A 246 13.18 8.13 11.83
CA THR A 246 14.03 9.32 12.01
C THR A 246 15.48 8.88 12.26
N ALA A 247 16.43 9.81 12.09
CA ALA A 247 17.87 9.51 12.29
C ALA A 247 18.20 8.97 13.70
N LYS A 248 17.43 9.37 14.72
CA LYS A 248 17.65 8.98 16.13
C LYS A 248 17.02 7.65 16.51
N MET A 249 16.19 7.05 15.65
CA MET A 249 15.50 5.78 15.94
C MET A 249 16.28 4.59 15.37
N LYS A 250 16.01 3.40 15.91
CA LYS A 250 16.43 2.13 15.29
C LYS A 250 15.62 1.89 14.00
N SER A 251 16.09 0.98 13.15
CA SER A 251 15.32 0.49 12.01
C SER A 251 14.02 -0.17 12.51
N ASP A 252 12.95 0.00 11.74
CA ASP A 252 11.67 -0.65 12.00
C ASP A 252 10.97 -1.04 10.69
N ALA A 253 10.00 -1.94 10.82
CA ALA A 253 9.29 -2.49 9.67
C ALA A 253 8.46 -1.45 8.90
N TYR A 254 7.93 -0.42 9.57
CA TYR A 254 7.17 0.64 8.90
C TYR A 254 8.06 1.44 7.94
N ALA A 255 9.16 1.97 8.46
CA ALA A 255 10.09 2.76 7.66
C ALA A 255 10.73 1.92 6.55
N THR A 256 11.19 0.69 6.88
CA THR A 256 11.80 -0.21 5.91
C THR A 256 10.84 -0.54 4.77
N ALA A 257 9.63 -0.95 5.09
CA ALA A 257 8.65 -1.36 4.09
C ALA A 257 8.17 -0.21 3.22
N THR A 258 7.93 0.97 3.79
CA THR A 258 7.51 2.14 3.00
C THR A 258 8.59 2.58 2.02
N VAL A 259 9.86 2.53 2.42
CA VAL A 259 11.01 2.80 1.53
C VAL A 259 11.07 1.76 0.42
N LEU A 260 10.99 0.46 0.73
CA LEU A 260 11.02 -0.60 -0.27
C LEU A 260 9.90 -0.44 -1.31
N VAL A 261 8.67 -0.18 -0.86
CA VAL A 261 7.54 0.06 -1.76
C VAL A 261 7.79 1.26 -2.67
N ALA A 262 8.34 2.36 -2.14
CA ALA A 262 8.65 3.54 -2.93
C ALA A 262 9.75 3.28 -3.97
N LEU A 263 10.83 2.60 -3.57
CA LEU A 263 11.94 2.28 -4.47
C LEU A 263 11.52 1.32 -5.59
N LEU A 264 10.72 0.29 -5.27
CA LEU A 264 10.24 -0.70 -6.24
C LEU A 264 9.21 -0.13 -7.20
N ARG A 265 8.24 0.67 -6.72
CA ARG A 265 7.12 1.16 -7.55
C ARG A 265 7.43 2.46 -8.29
N ASP A 266 8.17 3.33 -7.62
CA ASP A 266 8.30 4.72 -8.04
C ASP A 266 9.76 5.09 -8.34
N GLY A 267 10.73 4.49 -7.64
CA GLY A 267 12.16 4.74 -7.78
C GLY A 267 12.86 3.96 -8.89
N GLY A 268 12.16 3.04 -9.58
CA GLY A 268 12.70 2.28 -10.71
C GLY A 268 13.70 1.18 -10.36
N LEU A 269 13.81 0.78 -9.07
CA LEU A 269 14.73 -0.29 -8.66
C LEU A 269 14.07 -1.66 -8.82
N SER A 270 14.87 -2.64 -9.30
CA SER A 270 14.44 -4.04 -9.38
C SER A 270 14.54 -4.75 -8.03
N ALA A 271 13.89 -5.91 -7.91
CA ALA A 271 13.98 -6.77 -6.74
C ALA A 271 15.44 -7.22 -6.44
N ASP A 272 16.27 -7.32 -7.48
CA ASP A 272 17.67 -7.74 -7.37
C ASP A 272 18.63 -6.66 -6.88
N HIS A 273 18.18 -5.41 -6.83
CA HIS A 273 19.02 -4.31 -6.35
C HIS A 273 19.50 -4.58 -4.91
N PRO A 274 20.81 -4.41 -4.59
CA PRO A 274 21.35 -4.77 -3.28
C PRO A 274 20.63 -4.16 -2.09
N ALA A 275 20.16 -2.91 -2.20
CA ALA A 275 19.40 -2.25 -1.13
C ALA A 275 18.01 -2.91 -0.93
N ILE A 276 17.35 -3.31 -2.02
CA ILE A 276 16.07 -4.03 -1.96
C ILE A 276 16.26 -5.39 -1.30
N ARG A 277 17.25 -6.17 -1.72
CA ARG A 277 17.53 -7.50 -1.14
C ARG A 277 17.83 -7.44 0.35
N ARG A 278 18.64 -6.48 0.81
CA ARG A 278 18.93 -6.30 2.24
C ARG A 278 17.68 -5.90 3.03
N GLY A 279 16.89 -4.96 2.50
CA GLY A 279 15.65 -4.53 3.17
C GLY A 279 14.59 -5.62 3.22
N THR A 280 14.47 -6.42 2.16
CA THR A 280 13.59 -7.59 2.11
C THR A 280 13.99 -8.63 3.16
N ARG A 281 15.30 -8.93 3.26
CA ARG A 281 15.82 -9.81 4.31
C ARG A 281 15.51 -9.28 5.70
N TYR A 282 15.74 -7.97 5.96
CA TYR A 282 15.39 -7.35 7.23
C TYR A 282 13.91 -7.58 7.60
N LEU A 283 12.98 -7.43 6.65
CA LEU A 283 11.57 -7.70 6.91
C LEU A 283 11.29 -9.19 7.22
N VAL A 284 11.89 -10.10 6.47
CA VAL A 284 11.71 -11.55 6.71
C VAL A 284 12.26 -11.94 8.08
N ASP A 285 13.46 -11.47 8.43
CA ASP A 285 14.14 -11.82 9.68
C ASP A 285 13.49 -11.20 10.93
N THR A 286 12.72 -10.12 10.77
CA THR A 286 12.06 -9.41 11.88
C THR A 286 10.55 -9.68 11.99
N GLN A 287 10.01 -10.56 11.14
CA GLN A 287 8.60 -10.97 11.27
C GLN A 287 8.39 -11.83 12.51
N LEU A 288 7.33 -11.54 13.26
CA LEU A 288 6.96 -12.29 14.44
C LEU A 288 6.22 -13.60 14.07
N GLU A 289 6.11 -14.52 15.03
CA GLU A 289 5.45 -15.81 14.83
C GLU A 289 3.98 -15.69 14.42
N ASP A 290 3.29 -14.66 14.90
CA ASP A 290 1.89 -14.34 14.55
C ASP A 290 1.71 -13.71 13.16
N GLY A 291 2.80 -13.57 12.38
CA GLY A 291 2.81 -13.01 11.04
C GLY A 291 2.86 -11.48 10.99
N SER A 292 2.88 -10.81 12.13
CA SER A 292 2.91 -9.34 12.22
C SER A 292 4.35 -8.79 12.34
N TRP A 293 4.45 -7.47 12.25
CA TRP A 293 5.63 -6.68 12.64
C TRP A 293 5.21 -5.67 13.69
N HIS A 294 5.82 -5.76 14.87
CA HIS A 294 5.59 -4.80 15.94
C HIS A 294 6.32 -3.48 15.68
N VAL A 295 5.60 -2.39 15.74
CA VAL A 295 6.13 -1.03 15.71
C VAL A 295 5.54 -0.24 16.87
N VAL A 296 6.38 0.42 17.65
CA VAL A 296 5.93 1.24 18.78
C VAL A 296 5.32 2.54 18.28
N THR A 297 4.12 2.87 18.76
CA THR A 297 3.41 4.09 18.35
C THR A 297 4.13 5.35 18.84
N ARG A 298 4.21 6.34 17.94
CA ARG A 298 4.67 7.71 18.24
C ARG A 298 3.50 8.71 18.32
N ALA A 299 2.33 8.27 17.91
CA ALA A 299 1.14 9.09 17.87
C ALA A 299 0.50 9.17 19.27
N LYS A 300 0.09 10.39 19.68
CA LYS A 300 -0.71 10.54 20.89
C LYS A 300 -2.13 10.02 20.65
N PRO A 301 -2.76 9.34 21.63
CA PRO A 301 -4.16 8.96 21.56
C PRO A 301 -5.05 10.20 21.33
N PHE A 302 -6.10 10.05 20.51
CA PHE A 302 -7.07 11.12 20.24
C PHE A 302 -8.52 10.64 20.37
N GLN A 303 -8.70 9.34 20.59
CA GLN A 303 -10.00 8.69 20.78
C GLN A 303 -9.88 7.58 21.83
N THR A 304 -11.01 7.14 22.33
CA THR A 304 -11.08 5.96 23.21
C THR A 304 -10.49 4.75 22.50
N TYR A 305 -9.62 4.03 23.20
CA TYR A 305 -9.01 2.80 22.75
C TYR A 305 -10.08 1.73 22.43
N PHE A 306 -9.82 0.90 21.46
CA PHE A 306 -10.62 -0.28 21.11
C PHE A 306 -9.71 -1.35 20.51
N GLU A 307 -10.12 -2.61 20.66
CA GLU A 307 -9.40 -3.75 20.09
C GLU A 307 -9.89 -4.07 18.69
N THR A 308 -8.95 -4.26 17.77
CA THR A 308 -9.27 -4.70 16.40
C THR A 308 -9.04 -6.19 16.20
N GLY A 309 -8.47 -6.87 17.21
CA GLY A 309 -8.00 -8.24 17.09
C GLY A 309 -6.66 -8.39 16.36
N PHE A 310 -6.04 -7.28 15.92
CA PHE A 310 -4.64 -7.26 15.51
C PHE A 310 -3.76 -7.22 16.77
N PRO A 311 -2.61 -7.93 16.81
CA PRO A 311 -1.76 -7.96 18.01
C PRO A 311 -1.15 -6.61 18.35
N HIS A 312 -0.47 -6.55 19.51
CA HIS A 312 0.34 -5.45 20.05
C HIS A 312 -0.43 -4.36 20.81
N GLY A 313 -1.64 -4.62 21.31
CA GLY A 313 -2.37 -3.73 22.20
C GLY A 313 -2.42 -2.29 21.68
N LYS A 314 -1.98 -1.30 22.45
CA LYS A 314 -1.98 0.13 22.05
C LYS A 314 -1.18 0.43 20.78
N ASP A 315 -0.23 -0.42 20.42
CA ASP A 315 0.60 -0.29 19.22
C ASP A 315 -0.04 -0.96 17.98
N GLN A 316 -1.20 -1.63 18.13
CA GLN A 316 -1.86 -2.37 17.04
C GLN A 316 -2.10 -1.51 15.79
N PHE A 317 -2.43 -0.24 15.94
CA PHE A 317 -2.77 0.64 14.81
C PHE A 317 -1.57 0.98 13.91
N ILE A 318 -0.40 1.17 14.49
CA ILE A 318 0.82 1.37 13.71
C ILE A 318 1.42 0.03 13.25
N SER A 319 1.25 -1.03 14.05
CA SER A 319 1.75 -2.36 13.71
C SER A 319 0.98 -2.99 12.54
N ILE A 320 -0.34 -2.81 12.44
CA ILE A 320 -1.09 -3.26 11.25
C ILE A 320 -0.71 -2.45 10.00
N ALA A 321 -0.43 -1.14 10.15
CA ALA A 321 0.06 -0.33 9.05
C ALA A 321 1.45 -0.81 8.59
N ALA A 322 2.36 -1.07 9.53
CA ALA A 322 3.70 -1.60 9.24
C ALA A 322 3.61 -2.98 8.57
N SER A 323 2.78 -3.88 9.08
CA SER A 323 2.57 -5.22 8.54
C SER A 323 1.95 -5.19 7.14
N SER A 324 1.03 -4.26 6.88
CA SER A 324 0.47 -4.05 5.55
C SER A 324 1.53 -3.57 4.55
N TRP A 325 2.35 -2.58 4.94
CA TRP A 325 3.45 -2.11 4.11
C TRP A 325 4.50 -3.20 3.89
N ALA A 326 4.87 -3.97 4.95
CA ALA A 326 5.82 -5.07 4.86
C ALA A 326 5.33 -6.17 3.92
N THR A 327 4.08 -6.59 4.06
CA THR A 327 3.46 -7.56 3.14
C THR A 327 3.46 -7.04 1.70
N LEU A 328 3.09 -5.77 1.48
CA LEU A 328 3.12 -5.16 0.15
C LEU A 328 4.53 -5.07 -0.43
N ALA A 329 5.54 -4.73 0.38
CA ALA A 329 6.94 -4.69 -0.03
C ALA A 329 7.43 -6.08 -0.47
N LEU A 330 7.17 -7.12 0.34
CA LEU A 330 7.51 -8.51 0.02
C LEU A 330 6.80 -9.00 -1.25
N VAL A 331 5.52 -8.69 -1.39
CA VAL A 331 4.72 -9.02 -2.59
C VAL A 331 5.32 -8.40 -3.85
N LEU A 332 5.87 -7.19 -3.77
CA LEU A 332 6.46 -6.49 -4.92
C LEU A 332 7.81 -7.09 -5.37
N THR A 333 8.47 -7.90 -4.55
CA THR A 333 9.68 -8.62 -4.95
C THR A 333 9.39 -9.93 -5.68
N ILE A 334 8.14 -10.38 -5.72
CA ILE A 334 7.71 -11.59 -6.40
C ILE A 334 7.09 -11.21 -7.75
N PRO A 335 7.40 -11.90 -8.87
CA PRO A 335 6.75 -11.68 -10.16
C PRO A 335 5.22 -11.81 -10.06
N GLU A 336 4.49 -11.07 -10.91
CA GLU A 336 3.04 -11.25 -11.03
C GLU A 336 2.75 -12.64 -11.60
N SER A 337 1.74 -13.30 -11.06
CA SER A 337 1.24 -14.54 -11.65
C SER A 337 0.65 -14.24 -13.02
N PRO A 338 0.90 -15.10 -14.02
CA PRO A 338 0.35 -14.94 -15.37
C PRO A 338 -1.18 -14.90 -15.39
#